data_a16842b228c79b43af3bdcf9b44fd779
#
_entry.id   a16842b228c79b43af3bdcf9b44fd779
#
_cell.length_a   1.000
_cell.length_b   1.000
_cell.length_c   1.000
_cell.angle_alpha   90.00
_cell.angle_beta   90.00
_cell.angle_gamma   90.00
#
_symmetry.space_group_name_H-M   'P 1'
#
loop_
_entity.id
_entity.type
_entity.pdbx_description
1 polymer ?
#
loop_
_entity_poly.entity_id
_entity_poly.type
_entity_poly.pdbx_seq_one_letter_code
_entity_poly.pdbx_strand_id
1 'polypeptide(L)'
;MNDIDNLILLPAILFPAIPLMMVNFGNRYNSLSSLIRKIHDEFINKKISPKDKSAKRYLSQIQILRQRLILNRFMQTLSSLSFILNLLSIYFAFKYPIFFINTFLIAVLLSDFLITTMNTGSFLFSIFFKHSK
;
A
#
# COMPACT_ATOMS: atom_id res chain seq x y z
N MET A 1 37.34 -1.11 7.32
CA MET A 1 35.87 -1.32 7.35
C MET A 1 35.63 -2.62 6.61
N ASN A 2 35.14 -3.62 7.30
CA ASN A 2 34.99 -4.96 6.75
C ASN A 2 33.84 -4.99 5.76
N ASP A 3 33.95 -5.79 4.69
CA ASP A 3 32.89 -5.93 3.67
C ASP A 3 31.52 -6.31 4.29
N ILE A 4 31.54 -6.98 5.43
CA ILE A 4 30.36 -7.36 6.21
C ILE A 4 29.63 -6.12 6.76
N ASP A 5 30.34 -5.09 7.21
CA ASP A 5 29.74 -3.86 7.76
C ASP A 5 28.98 -3.10 6.68
N ASN A 6 29.53 -3.05 5.47
CA ASN A 6 28.88 -2.45 4.31
C ASN A 6 27.63 -3.24 3.85
N LEU A 7 27.68 -4.57 3.98
CA LEU A 7 26.57 -5.44 3.62
C LEU A 7 25.36 -5.28 4.57
N ILE A 8 25.61 -5.05 5.86
CA ILE A 8 24.56 -4.89 6.87
C ILE A 8 23.96 -3.47 6.82
N LEU A 9 24.72 -2.49 6.35
CA LEU A 9 24.29 -1.09 6.30
C LEU A 9 23.01 -0.89 5.46
N LEU A 10 22.90 -1.57 4.31
CA LEU A 10 21.74 -1.47 3.42
C LEU A 10 20.42 -1.91 4.08
N PRO A 11 20.30 -3.14 4.65
CA PRO A 11 19.09 -3.53 5.37
C PRO A 11 18.84 -2.69 6.63
N ALA A 12 19.88 -2.17 7.28
CA ALA A 12 19.74 -1.29 8.44
C ALA A 12 19.08 0.05 8.08
N ILE A 13 19.40 0.61 6.91
CA ILE A 13 18.74 1.83 6.39
C ILE A 13 17.27 1.57 6.04
N LEU A 14 16.95 0.41 5.47
CA LEU A 14 15.58 0.04 5.11
C LEU A 14 14.69 -0.24 6.34
N PHE A 15 15.30 -0.57 7.47
CA PHE A 15 14.56 -0.90 8.70
C PHE A 15 13.58 0.19 9.16
N PRO A 16 13.95 1.48 9.24
CA PRO A 16 13.00 2.54 9.60
C PRO A 16 12.07 2.95 8.44
N ALA A 17 12.47 2.76 7.19
CA ALA A 17 11.71 3.19 6.02
C ALA A 17 10.41 2.39 5.84
N ILE A 18 10.45 1.07 6.05
CA ILE A 18 9.30 0.18 5.86
C ILE A 18 8.16 0.48 6.87
N PRO A 19 8.40 0.61 8.19
CA PRO A 19 7.38 1.02 9.14
C PRO A 19 6.75 2.38 8.83
N LEU A 20 7.54 3.36 8.37
CA LEU A 20 7.01 4.66 7.95
C LEU A 20 6.05 4.54 6.76
N MET A 21 6.35 3.69 5.78
CA MET A 21 5.42 3.37 4.69
C MET A 21 4.14 2.71 5.21
N MET A 22 4.23 1.79 6.17
CA MET A 22 3.06 1.13 6.76
C MET A 22 2.13 2.13 7.46
N VAL A 23 2.69 3.10 8.19
CA VAL A 23 1.90 4.18 8.81
C VAL A 23 1.17 5.00 7.74
N ASN A 24 1.84 5.34 6.66
CA ASN A 24 1.23 6.09 5.54
C ASN A 24 0.08 5.31 4.90
N PHE A 25 0.23 4.00 4.69
CA PHE A 25 -0.86 3.15 4.18
C PHE A 25 -2.04 3.07 5.17
N GLY A 26 -1.76 2.98 6.48
CA GLY A 26 -2.79 3.01 7.52
C GLY A 26 -3.58 4.32 7.52
N ASN A 27 -2.91 5.45 7.40
CA ASN A 27 -3.55 6.76 7.32
C ASN A 27 -4.43 6.89 6.07
N ARG A 28 -3.96 6.41 4.92
CA ARG A 28 -4.76 6.37 3.68
C ARG A 28 -5.97 5.45 3.82
N TYR A 29 -5.83 4.31 4.46
CA TYR A 29 -6.94 3.39 4.73
C TYR A 29 -8.02 4.07 5.57
N ASN A 30 -7.64 4.72 6.66
CA ASN A 30 -8.56 5.41 7.55
C ASN A 30 -9.29 6.57 6.84
N SER A 31 -8.55 7.35 6.04
CA SER A 31 -9.12 8.43 5.26
C SER A 31 -10.14 7.94 4.24
N LEU A 32 -9.83 6.87 3.49
CA LEU A 32 -10.75 6.27 2.52
C LEU A 32 -11.99 5.67 3.20
N SER A 33 -11.80 4.99 4.33
CA SER A 33 -12.89 4.39 5.09
C SER A 33 -13.85 5.45 5.65
N SER A 34 -13.32 6.55 6.18
CA SER A 34 -14.13 7.67 6.68
C SER A 34 -14.91 8.35 5.55
N LEU A 35 -14.29 8.49 4.38
CA LEU A 35 -14.95 9.07 3.21
C LEU A 35 -16.12 8.19 2.72
N ILE A 36 -15.95 6.87 2.70
CA ILE A 36 -17.03 5.94 2.34
C ILE A 36 -18.21 6.08 3.31
N ARG A 37 -17.94 6.13 4.61
CA ARG A 37 -18.99 6.34 5.63
C ARG A 37 -19.71 7.67 5.43
N LYS A 38 -18.96 8.74 5.20
CA LYS A 38 -19.53 10.06 4.96
C LYS A 38 -20.45 10.09 3.74
N ILE A 39 -20.05 9.46 2.63
CA ILE A 39 -20.88 9.35 1.43
C ILE A 39 -22.14 8.52 1.70
N HIS A 40 -22.01 7.45 2.47
CA HIS A 40 -23.13 6.59 2.85
C HIS A 40 -24.15 7.36 3.72
N ASP A 41 -23.68 8.09 4.73
CA ASP A 41 -24.53 8.89 5.61
C ASP A 41 -25.22 10.02 4.85
N GLU A 42 -24.51 10.65 3.90
CA GLU A 42 -25.11 11.68 3.05
C GLU A 42 -26.20 11.10 2.13
N PHE A 43 -26.00 9.89 1.62
CA PHE A 43 -27.00 9.18 0.81
C PHE A 43 -28.27 8.87 1.60
N ILE A 44 -28.13 8.42 2.86
CA ILE A 44 -29.27 8.14 3.75
C ILE A 44 -29.99 9.42 4.14
N ASN A 45 -29.25 10.44 4.55
CA ASN A 45 -29.83 11.71 5.04
C ASN A 45 -30.61 12.48 3.95
N LYS A 46 -30.16 12.41 2.71
CA LYS A 46 -30.83 13.06 1.58
C LYS A 46 -32.06 12.31 1.06
N LYS A 47 -32.40 11.14 1.63
CA LYS A 47 -33.54 10.29 1.20
C LYS A 47 -33.60 10.11 -0.33
N ILE A 48 -32.43 9.96 -0.95
CA ILE A 48 -32.29 9.84 -2.42
C ILE A 48 -32.94 8.53 -2.86
N SER A 49 -33.94 8.63 -3.76
CA SER A 49 -34.58 7.43 -4.30
C SER A 49 -33.57 6.60 -5.10
N PRO A 50 -33.59 5.26 -5.01
CA PRO A 50 -32.68 4.38 -5.77
C PRO A 50 -32.77 4.55 -7.29
N LYS A 51 -33.84 5.13 -7.81
CA LYS A 51 -34.07 5.38 -9.25
C LYS A 51 -33.46 6.67 -9.77
N ASP A 52 -32.99 7.55 -8.90
CA ASP A 52 -32.42 8.84 -9.28
C ASP A 52 -31.04 8.71 -9.95
N LYS A 53 -30.77 9.59 -10.93
CA LYS A 53 -29.44 9.72 -11.56
C LYS A 53 -28.32 9.98 -10.54
N SER A 54 -28.64 10.71 -9.47
CA SER A 54 -27.75 10.98 -8.33
C SER A 54 -27.38 9.70 -7.59
N ALA A 55 -28.33 8.78 -7.36
CA ALA A 55 -28.07 7.51 -6.68
C ALA A 55 -27.03 6.66 -7.44
N LYS A 56 -27.12 6.59 -8.78
CA LYS A 56 -26.14 5.88 -9.60
C LYS A 56 -24.74 6.46 -9.50
N ARG A 57 -24.61 7.79 -9.42
CA ARG A 57 -23.31 8.47 -9.22
C ARG A 57 -22.69 8.14 -7.86
N TYR A 58 -23.48 8.16 -6.79
CA TYR A 58 -23.01 7.81 -5.44
C TYR A 58 -22.54 6.35 -5.36
N LEU A 59 -23.32 5.43 -5.93
CA LEU A 59 -22.96 4.01 -5.97
C LEU A 59 -21.64 3.77 -6.76
N SER A 60 -21.49 4.43 -7.91
CA SER A 60 -20.25 4.35 -8.68
C SER A 60 -19.04 4.90 -7.92
N GLN A 61 -19.19 6.01 -7.19
CA GLN A 61 -18.13 6.56 -6.34
C GLN A 61 -17.75 5.61 -5.20
N ILE A 62 -18.72 4.99 -4.53
CA ILE A 62 -18.47 4.01 -3.46
C ILE A 62 -17.75 2.79 -4.02
N GLN A 63 -18.11 2.31 -5.20
CA GLN A 63 -17.44 1.16 -5.83
C GLN A 63 -15.96 1.45 -6.14
N ILE A 64 -15.64 2.61 -6.67
CA ILE A 64 -14.27 3.04 -6.93
C ILE A 64 -13.47 3.16 -5.63
N LEU A 65 -14.06 3.77 -4.60
CA LEU A 65 -13.43 3.90 -3.28
C LEU A 65 -13.17 2.53 -2.64
N ARG A 66 -14.10 1.59 -2.77
CA ARG A 66 -13.95 0.22 -2.28
C ARG A 66 -12.79 -0.52 -2.96
N GLN A 67 -12.63 -0.39 -4.26
CA GLN A 67 -11.50 -0.98 -4.99
C GLN A 67 -10.16 -0.40 -4.50
N ARG A 68 -10.09 0.91 -4.29
CA ARG A 68 -8.90 1.56 -3.71
C ARG A 68 -8.60 1.08 -2.30
N LEU A 69 -9.62 0.87 -1.49
CA LEU A 69 -9.46 0.36 -0.13
C LEU A 69 -8.86 -1.05 -0.12
N ILE A 70 -9.33 -1.93 -1.00
CA ILE A 70 -8.80 -3.30 -1.17
C ILE A 70 -7.34 -3.24 -1.62
N LEU A 71 -7.01 -2.41 -2.61
CA LEU A 71 -5.65 -2.25 -3.10
C LEU A 71 -4.71 -1.73 -2.00
N ASN A 72 -5.16 -0.73 -1.23
CA ASN A 72 -4.38 -0.19 -0.12
C ASN A 72 -4.12 -1.24 0.97
N ARG A 73 -5.11 -2.08 1.27
CA ARG A 73 -4.97 -3.20 2.22
C ARG A 73 -3.98 -4.24 1.71
N PHE A 74 -4.01 -4.55 0.43
CA PHE A 74 -3.05 -5.47 -0.19
C PHE A 74 -1.62 -4.92 -0.10
N MET A 75 -1.42 -3.62 -0.39
CA MET A 75 -0.11 -2.98 -0.24
C MET A 75 0.38 -3.01 1.21
N GLN A 76 -0.50 -2.83 2.19
CA GLN A 76 -0.15 -2.89 3.61
C GLN A 76 0.31 -4.30 4.03
N THR A 77 -0.37 -5.35 3.58
CA THR A 77 0.05 -6.74 3.87
C THR A 77 1.38 -7.09 3.22
N LEU A 78 1.60 -6.63 1.99
CA LEU A 78 2.85 -6.85 1.27
C LEU A 78 4.03 -6.12 1.94
N SER A 79 3.79 -4.89 2.41
CA SER A 79 4.78 -4.12 3.17
C SER A 79 5.17 -4.80 4.49
N SER A 80 4.19 -5.37 5.19
CA SER A 80 4.45 -6.16 6.41
C SER A 80 5.31 -7.41 6.10
N LEU A 81 5.03 -8.10 5.01
CA LEU A 81 5.84 -9.25 4.58
C LEU A 81 7.27 -8.85 4.24
N SER A 82 7.44 -7.74 3.50
CA SER A 82 8.77 -7.18 3.18
C SER A 82 9.56 -6.84 4.45
N PHE A 83 8.90 -6.28 5.47
CA PHE A 83 9.54 -5.99 6.75
C PHE A 83 10.04 -7.25 7.46
N ILE A 84 9.23 -8.31 7.50
CA ILE A 84 9.62 -9.60 8.08
C ILE A 84 10.83 -10.19 7.34
N LEU A 85 10.82 -10.15 6.00
CA LEU A 85 11.93 -10.63 5.18
C LEU A 85 13.21 -9.82 5.40
N ASN A 86 13.10 -8.50 5.61
CA ASN A 86 14.25 -7.67 5.93
C ASN A 86 14.86 -8.03 7.31
N LEU A 87 14.02 -8.30 8.32
CA LEU A 87 14.49 -8.78 9.63
C LEU A 87 15.18 -10.14 9.52
N LEU A 88 14.60 -11.07 8.75
CA LEU A 88 15.22 -12.36 8.49
C LEU A 88 16.56 -12.22 7.77
N SER A 89 16.65 -11.30 6.82
CA SER A 89 17.89 -10.99 6.10
C SER A 89 19.01 -10.54 7.05
N ILE A 90 18.70 -9.63 7.98
CA ILE A 90 19.65 -9.19 9.02
C ILE A 90 20.11 -10.38 9.88
N TYR A 91 19.18 -11.23 10.29
CA TYR A 91 19.49 -12.41 11.10
C TYR A 91 20.42 -13.38 10.34
N PHE A 92 20.15 -13.66 9.06
CA PHE A 92 20.98 -14.53 8.24
C PHE A 92 22.35 -13.92 7.91
N ALA A 93 22.47 -12.60 7.85
CA ALA A 93 23.74 -11.93 7.64
C ALA A 93 24.76 -12.28 8.74
N PHE A 94 24.29 -12.41 9.98
CA PHE A 94 25.16 -12.80 11.11
C PHE A 94 25.50 -14.28 11.12
N LYS A 95 24.62 -15.16 10.67
CA LYS A 95 24.77 -16.60 10.83
C LYS A 95 25.20 -17.34 9.57
N TYR A 96 24.73 -16.86 8.40
CA TYR A 96 24.97 -17.52 7.10
C TYR A 96 25.08 -16.47 5.98
N PRO A 97 26.28 -15.93 5.70
CA PRO A 97 26.43 -14.82 4.74
C PRO A 97 25.98 -15.16 3.31
N ILE A 98 25.98 -16.44 2.93
CA ILE A 98 25.54 -16.89 1.60
C ILE A 98 24.02 -16.75 1.42
N PHE A 99 23.23 -17.02 2.47
CA PHE A 99 21.76 -16.87 2.42
C PHE A 99 21.30 -15.42 2.52
N PHE A 100 22.15 -14.53 3.04
CA PHE A 100 21.86 -13.11 3.16
C PHE A 100 21.51 -12.46 1.84
N ILE A 101 22.31 -12.70 0.79
CA ILE A 101 22.14 -12.05 -0.52
C ILE A 101 20.79 -12.42 -1.13
N ASN A 102 20.37 -13.68 -1.04
CA ASN A 102 19.09 -14.13 -1.60
C ASN A 102 17.88 -13.53 -0.84
N THR A 103 17.91 -13.54 0.49
CA THR A 103 16.81 -12.98 1.30
C THR A 103 16.71 -11.47 1.18
N PHE A 104 17.84 -10.78 1.09
CA PHE A 104 17.86 -9.34 0.87
C PHE A 104 17.34 -8.97 -0.52
N LEU A 105 17.73 -9.69 -1.56
CA LEU A 105 17.24 -9.47 -2.93
C LEU A 105 15.71 -9.62 -3.01
N ILE A 106 15.15 -10.63 -2.36
CA ILE A 106 13.69 -10.84 -2.30
C ILE A 106 12.99 -9.68 -1.58
N ALA A 107 13.56 -9.20 -0.47
CA ALA A 107 13.00 -8.06 0.26
C ALA A 107 12.98 -6.77 -0.57
N VAL A 108 14.06 -6.52 -1.32
CA VAL A 108 14.17 -5.36 -2.23
C VAL A 108 13.16 -5.48 -3.38
N LEU A 109 13.07 -6.63 -4.03
CA LEU A 109 12.11 -6.86 -5.12
C LEU A 109 10.65 -6.67 -4.67
N LEU A 110 10.33 -7.10 -3.44
CA LEU A 110 9.01 -6.86 -2.86
C LEU A 110 8.74 -5.36 -2.62
N SER A 111 9.74 -4.61 -2.18
CA SER A 111 9.65 -3.15 -2.00
C SER A 111 9.44 -2.43 -3.33
N ASP A 112 10.18 -2.80 -4.36
CA ASP A 112 10.06 -2.22 -5.70
C ASP A 112 8.70 -2.54 -6.33
N PHE A 113 8.20 -3.74 -6.13
CA PHE A 113 6.85 -4.12 -6.56
C PHE A 113 5.77 -3.27 -5.88
N LEU A 114 5.94 -2.96 -4.58
CA LEU A 114 5.04 -2.07 -3.85
C LEU A 114 5.03 -0.64 -4.42
N ILE A 115 6.20 -0.10 -4.70
CA ILE A 115 6.34 1.25 -5.26
C ILE A 115 5.72 1.31 -6.66
N THR A 116 5.93 0.28 -7.48
CA THR A 116 5.39 0.19 -8.83
C THR A 116 3.86 0.08 -8.82
N THR A 117 3.29 -0.72 -7.92
CA THR A 117 1.82 -0.84 -7.79
C THR A 117 1.18 0.44 -7.26
N MET A 118 1.85 1.19 -6.39
CA MET A 118 1.40 2.53 -5.99
C MET A 118 1.35 3.50 -7.16
N ASN A 119 2.38 3.53 -7.98
CA ASN A 119 2.48 4.43 -9.13
C ASN A 119 1.46 4.08 -10.20
N THR A 120 1.31 2.80 -10.55
CA THR A 120 0.32 2.35 -11.54
C THR A 120 -1.12 2.54 -11.05
N GLY A 121 -1.41 2.28 -9.78
CA GLY A 121 -2.72 2.54 -9.19
C GLY A 121 -3.11 4.01 -9.22
N SER A 122 -2.15 4.90 -8.96
CA SER A 122 -2.34 6.36 -9.07
C SER A 122 -2.54 6.81 -10.52
N PHE A 123 -1.80 6.23 -11.46
CA PHE A 123 -1.88 6.55 -12.89
C PHE A 123 -3.20 6.08 -13.52
N LEU A 124 -3.63 4.85 -13.26
CA LEU A 124 -4.92 4.32 -13.72
C LEU A 124 -6.09 5.14 -13.19
N PHE A 125 -6.00 5.64 -11.96
CA PHE A 125 -7.02 6.51 -11.41
C PHE A 125 -7.08 7.86 -12.12
N SER A 126 -5.94 8.44 -12.46
CA SER A 126 -5.87 9.70 -13.21
C SER A 126 -6.52 9.56 -14.59
N ILE A 127 -6.30 8.43 -15.28
CA ILE A 127 -6.89 8.15 -16.59
C ILE A 127 -8.41 7.95 -16.48
N PHE A 128 -8.87 7.19 -15.49
CA PHE A 128 -10.30 6.89 -15.33
C PHE A 128 -11.12 8.14 -14.98
N PHE A 129 -10.56 9.04 -14.18
CA PHE A 129 -11.21 10.31 -13.83
C PHE A 129 -11.24 11.29 -15.00
N LYS A 130 -10.28 11.23 -15.90
CA LYS A 130 -10.21 12.07 -17.11
C LYS A 130 -11.22 11.63 -18.17
N HIS A 131 -11.61 10.37 -18.20
CA HIS A 131 -12.57 9.82 -19.17
C HIS A 131 -14.04 9.88 -18.70
N SER A 132 -14.27 10.21 -17.40
CA SER A 132 -15.61 10.31 -16.80
C SER A 132 -16.17 11.75 -16.77
N LYS A 133 -15.45 12.69 -17.41
CA LYS A 133 -15.97 14.05 -17.69
C LYS A 133 -16.43 14.13 -19.14
#